data_33813735a722755217eceab31f59e199
#
_entry.id   33813735a722755217eceab31f59e199
#
_cell.length_a   1.000
_cell.length_b   1.000
_cell.length_c   1.000
_cell.angle_alpha   90.00
_cell.angle_beta   90.00
_cell.angle_gamma   90.00
#
_symmetry.space_group_name_H-M   'P 1'
#
loop_
_entity.id
_entity.type
_entity.pdbx_description
1 polymer ?
#
loop_
_entity_poly.entity_id
_entity_poly.type
_entity_poly.pdbx_seq_one_letter_code
_entity_poly.pdbx_strand_id
1 'polypeptide(L)'
;MKNKSQYQLNPLTKAFAAALPVVMMATCVPSAQANTLFIQNHWVRDYLDFGQNKGVFKPGAVGVTIQRKDGTSFKLPDLPLPDFSVAEVHGAAASLGNGYGLTVRHNNLTGGSIARPQYGHSIYQKVDHMLVNGGKEDIAYLRYNKFVVESTGYGEGANFNLSHEQALDRYGTDYQGKRRILIYRVGNGSVNLVKDDKKHGFLGAYNRDFQSAGIYELRGNWGSGDFDDIVGSSFVNEVTSGDSGSISLVYDNYQKKWVVFGTTAFLVGNNYNTWYRATKFDNAAMQQFKDKWSKNVALNGGTLSFNEKADAYQINGNAEVAFRGDKDQTKNTNDKDLIFTGGGTLRVNRDLDLGSGGLIFADDKKYTVDSYGFDQEGPFSVSGAGINAGAGSVVDWNVSGVKGKNMHQIGTGTVNYNRKQNNQLRIGNGTAVLNAERTFDLVYLANGLGTVKLGHEKALNEDGNMNNLIFTERGGTLDVNGHSLSFKRIATNIHLGIIKL
;
A
#
# COMPACT_ATOMS: atom_id res chain seq x y z
N MET A 1 -11.86 4.88 -73.54
CA MET A 1 -10.62 5.50 -73.01
C MET A 1 -10.70 5.50 -71.50
N LYS A 2 -9.96 4.65 -70.82
CA LYS A 2 -9.90 4.54 -69.35
C LYS A 2 -8.54 5.10 -68.92
N ASN A 3 -8.51 6.24 -68.27
CA ASN A 3 -7.32 6.78 -67.65
C ASN A 3 -7.07 6.03 -66.33
N LYS A 4 -5.97 5.29 -66.25
CA LYS A 4 -5.39 4.79 -64.98
C LYS A 4 -4.41 5.83 -64.46
N SER A 5 -4.76 6.52 -63.40
CA SER A 5 -3.82 7.36 -62.66
C SER A 5 -2.94 6.42 -61.76
N GLN A 6 -1.67 6.36 -62.05
CA GLN A 6 -0.66 5.70 -61.22
C GLN A 6 -0.21 6.73 -60.16
N TYR A 7 -0.51 6.43 -58.89
CA TYR A 7 0.09 7.15 -57.78
C TYR A 7 1.51 6.62 -57.57
N GLN A 8 2.52 7.45 -57.81
CA GLN A 8 3.89 7.20 -57.38
C GLN A 8 4.01 7.58 -55.91
N LEU A 9 4.38 6.63 -55.08
CA LEU A 9 4.70 6.82 -53.69
C LEU A 9 6.04 7.57 -53.53
N ASN A 10 6.04 8.59 -52.69
CA ASN A 10 7.17 9.44 -52.34
C ASN A 10 8.34 8.59 -51.76
N PRO A 11 9.62 8.87 -52.05
CA PRO A 11 10.78 8.14 -51.54
C PRO A 11 10.82 8.02 -50.01
N LEU A 12 10.28 8.97 -49.29
CA LEU A 12 10.14 8.94 -47.82
C LEU A 12 9.21 7.81 -47.34
N THR A 13 8.16 7.48 -48.08
CA THR A 13 7.23 6.41 -47.72
C THR A 13 7.84 5.02 -47.95
N LYS A 14 8.79 4.90 -48.90
CA LYS A 14 9.54 3.63 -49.11
C LYS A 14 10.60 3.37 -48.02
N ALA A 15 11.18 4.43 -47.43
CA ALA A 15 12.11 4.30 -46.32
C ALA A 15 11.41 3.86 -45.03
N PHE A 16 10.15 4.32 -44.81
CA PHE A 16 9.35 3.92 -43.64
C PHE A 16 8.87 2.48 -43.72
N ALA A 17 8.53 1.99 -44.94
CA ALA A 17 8.08 0.60 -45.12
C ALA A 17 9.20 -0.44 -44.99
N ALA A 18 10.46 -0.05 -45.20
CA ALA A 18 11.62 -0.93 -45.03
C ALA A 18 12.16 -0.94 -43.57
N ALA A 19 11.84 0.06 -42.75
CA ALA A 19 12.27 0.13 -41.35
C ALA A 19 11.31 -0.56 -40.36
N LEU A 20 10.06 -0.81 -40.74
CA LEU A 20 9.07 -1.45 -39.87
C LEU A 20 9.38 -2.92 -39.50
N PRO A 21 9.98 -3.76 -40.35
CA PRO A 21 10.29 -5.15 -39.98
C PRO A 21 11.45 -5.26 -38.99
N VAL A 22 12.36 -4.28 -38.93
CA VAL A 22 13.54 -4.34 -38.06
C VAL A 22 13.17 -3.87 -36.64
N VAL A 23 12.19 -2.96 -36.49
CA VAL A 23 11.73 -2.50 -35.18
C VAL A 23 10.81 -3.53 -34.50
N MET A 24 10.12 -4.38 -35.25
CA MET A 24 9.27 -5.44 -34.67
C MET A 24 10.03 -6.71 -34.24
N MET A 25 11.28 -6.90 -34.63
CA MET A 25 12.08 -8.03 -34.15
C MET A 25 12.89 -7.72 -32.87
N ALA A 26 12.92 -6.47 -32.40
CA ALA A 26 13.67 -6.08 -31.20
C ALA A 26 12.84 -6.00 -29.92
N THR A 27 11.56 -6.41 -29.94
CA THR A 27 10.67 -6.37 -28.77
C THR A 27 10.08 -7.71 -28.36
N CYS A 28 10.66 -8.83 -28.76
CA CYS A 28 10.53 -10.05 -27.99
C CYS A 28 11.43 -9.93 -26.75
N VAL A 29 11.08 -9.04 -25.82
CA VAL A 29 11.51 -9.20 -24.44
C VAL A 29 10.97 -10.56 -24.02
N PRO A 30 11.82 -11.54 -23.63
CA PRO A 30 11.31 -12.77 -23.07
C PRO A 30 10.36 -12.39 -21.96
N SER A 31 9.13 -12.92 -21.97
CA SER A 31 8.13 -12.64 -20.94
C SER A 31 8.79 -12.91 -19.59
N ALA A 32 9.00 -11.84 -18.83
CA ALA A 32 9.55 -11.95 -17.47
C ALA A 32 8.67 -12.94 -16.71
N GLN A 33 9.27 -13.99 -16.16
CA GLN A 33 8.57 -15.02 -15.40
C GLN A 33 8.79 -14.72 -13.92
N ALA A 34 7.76 -14.82 -13.12
CA ALA A 34 7.84 -14.60 -11.67
C ALA A 34 7.01 -15.66 -10.95
N ASN A 35 7.51 -16.16 -9.82
CA ASN A 35 6.98 -17.26 -9.03
C ASN A 35 6.90 -18.63 -9.74
N THR A 36 7.48 -19.63 -9.13
CA THR A 36 7.34 -21.02 -9.53
C THR A 36 6.72 -21.82 -8.40
N LEU A 37 5.50 -22.30 -8.60
CA LEU A 37 4.78 -23.12 -7.62
C LEU A 37 5.02 -24.61 -7.89
N PHE A 38 5.56 -25.30 -6.89
CA PHE A 38 5.78 -26.74 -6.96
C PHE A 38 4.52 -27.50 -6.51
N ILE A 39 3.74 -27.96 -7.48
CA ILE A 39 2.39 -28.44 -7.28
C ILE A 39 2.27 -29.96 -7.10
N GLN A 40 3.37 -30.71 -6.95
CA GLN A 40 3.29 -32.17 -6.71
C GLN A 40 2.59 -32.51 -5.40
N ASN A 41 2.88 -31.78 -4.32
CA ASN A 41 2.37 -32.08 -2.98
C ASN A 41 1.18 -31.21 -2.54
N HIS A 42 1.08 -29.98 -3.06
CA HIS A 42 0.05 -29.00 -2.67
C HIS A 42 -0.80 -28.57 -3.84
N TRP A 43 -1.97 -28.05 -3.55
CA TRP A 43 -2.86 -27.44 -4.55
C TRP A 43 -2.38 -26.03 -4.90
N VAL A 44 -2.58 -25.62 -6.15
CA VAL A 44 -2.35 -24.23 -6.57
C VAL A 44 -3.04 -23.23 -5.64
N ARG A 45 -4.27 -23.59 -5.22
CA ARG A 45 -5.08 -22.77 -4.34
C ARG A 45 -4.40 -22.44 -3.02
N ASP A 46 -3.65 -23.38 -2.43
CA ASP A 46 -2.95 -23.15 -1.16
C ASP A 46 -1.92 -22.02 -1.28
N TYR A 47 -1.16 -21.99 -2.37
CA TYR A 47 -0.17 -20.93 -2.63
C TYR A 47 -0.81 -19.55 -2.86
N LEU A 48 -1.93 -19.53 -3.58
CA LEU A 48 -2.66 -18.28 -3.86
C LEU A 48 -3.35 -17.77 -2.58
N ASP A 49 -4.02 -18.64 -1.84
CA ASP A 49 -4.68 -18.27 -0.59
C ASP A 49 -3.66 -17.80 0.45
N PHE A 50 -2.49 -18.42 0.52
CA PHE A 50 -1.39 -17.97 1.35
C PHE A 50 -0.95 -16.55 0.96
N GLY A 51 -0.60 -16.31 -0.30
CA GLY A 51 -0.17 -15.00 -0.79
C GLY A 51 -1.24 -13.92 -0.71
N GLN A 52 -2.52 -14.29 -0.74
CA GLN A 52 -3.66 -13.38 -0.65
C GLN A 52 -4.26 -13.25 0.76
N ASN A 53 -3.67 -13.93 1.75
CA ASN A 53 -4.15 -13.97 3.14
C ASN A 53 -5.61 -14.44 3.27
N LYS A 54 -6.01 -15.44 2.48
CA LYS A 54 -7.37 -16.00 2.49
C LYS A 54 -7.50 -17.21 3.42
N GLY A 55 -8.70 -17.40 3.93
CA GLY A 55 -9.03 -18.57 4.75
C GLY A 55 -8.16 -18.70 6.01
N VAL A 56 -7.50 -19.85 6.16
CA VAL A 56 -6.62 -20.13 7.30
C VAL A 56 -5.36 -19.26 7.32
N PHE A 57 -5.02 -18.62 6.19
CA PHE A 57 -3.84 -17.78 6.02
C PHE A 57 -4.07 -16.30 6.34
N LYS A 58 -5.12 -15.96 7.08
CA LYS A 58 -5.38 -14.56 7.48
C LYS A 58 -4.16 -13.95 8.22
N PRO A 59 -3.92 -12.63 8.11
CA PRO A 59 -2.83 -11.98 8.82
C PRO A 59 -2.89 -12.26 10.31
N GLY A 60 -1.72 -12.52 10.92
CA GLY A 60 -1.60 -12.84 12.34
C GLY A 60 -1.94 -14.29 12.73
N ALA A 61 -2.38 -15.13 11.80
CA ALA A 61 -2.61 -16.55 12.09
C ALA A 61 -1.29 -17.27 12.43
N VAL A 62 -1.30 -18.09 13.48
CA VAL A 62 -0.15 -18.86 13.97
C VAL A 62 -0.48 -20.35 13.93
N GLY A 63 0.53 -21.20 13.72
CA GLY A 63 0.35 -22.65 13.74
C GLY A 63 -0.47 -23.21 12.57
N VAL A 64 -0.49 -22.48 11.45
CA VAL A 64 -1.27 -22.88 10.28
C VAL A 64 -0.80 -24.21 9.74
N THR A 65 -1.75 -25.12 9.53
CA THR A 65 -1.54 -26.44 8.96
C THR A 65 -2.38 -26.60 7.70
N ILE A 66 -1.78 -27.10 6.65
CA ILE A 66 -2.45 -27.38 5.37
C ILE A 66 -2.35 -28.86 5.02
N GLN A 67 -3.32 -29.37 4.28
CA GLN A 67 -3.33 -30.75 3.82
C GLN A 67 -2.56 -30.89 2.52
N ARG A 68 -1.70 -31.91 2.43
CA ARG A 68 -1.09 -32.32 1.17
C ARG A 68 -2.07 -33.16 0.34
N LYS A 69 -1.77 -33.33 -0.93
CA LYS A 69 -2.58 -34.16 -1.85
C LYS A 69 -2.64 -35.62 -1.46
N ASP A 70 -1.64 -36.11 -0.75
CA ASP A 70 -1.59 -37.47 -0.21
C ASP A 70 -2.36 -37.65 1.11
N GLY A 71 -3.00 -36.61 1.62
CA GLY A 71 -3.75 -36.61 2.87
C GLY A 71 -2.89 -36.34 4.12
N THR A 72 -1.58 -36.23 3.99
CA THR A 72 -0.72 -35.86 5.12
C THR A 72 -0.78 -34.34 5.37
N SER A 73 -0.35 -33.93 6.56
CA SER A 73 -0.35 -32.50 6.95
C SER A 73 1.01 -31.87 6.77
N PHE A 74 1.02 -30.58 6.42
CA PHE A 74 2.19 -29.72 6.44
C PHE A 74 1.93 -28.52 7.34
N LYS A 75 2.77 -28.33 8.38
CA LYS A 75 2.67 -27.22 9.30
C LYS A 75 3.65 -26.12 8.88
N LEU A 76 3.14 -24.89 8.73
CA LEU A 76 3.96 -23.69 8.55
C LEU A 76 4.76 -23.37 9.82
N PRO A 77 5.86 -22.60 9.74
CA PRO A 77 6.57 -22.14 10.93
C PRO A 77 5.63 -21.42 11.92
N ASP A 78 5.90 -21.57 13.23
CA ASP A 78 5.09 -20.98 14.31
C ASP A 78 5.34 -19.45 14.44
N LEU A 79 5.07 -18.72 13.37
CA LEU A 79 5.10 -17.26 13.32
C LEU A 79 3.71 -16.73 12.95
N PRO A 80 3.31 -15.55 13.44
CA PRO A 80 2.11 -14.92 12.95
C PRO A 80 2.29 -14.59 11.47
N LEU A 81 1.33 -14.91 10.62
CA LEU A 81 1.44 -14.65 9.19
C LEU A 81 1.45 -13.14 8.90
N PRO A 82 2.30 -12.65 7.98
CA PRO A 82 2.33 -11.25 7.61
C PRO A 82 1.10 -10.85 6.80
N ASP A 83 0.80 -9.56 6.79
CA ASP A 83 -0.20 -8.98 5.88
C ASP A 83 0.44 -8.72 4.51
N PHE A 84 0.12 -9.58 3.54
CA PHE A 84 0.63 -9.51 2.17
C PHE A 84 -0.13 -8.51 1.28
N SER A 85 -1.12 -7.77 1.81
CA SER A 85 -1.77 -6.69 1.07
C SER A 85 -0.83 -5.55 0.68
N VAL A 86 0.36 -5.54 1.26
CA VAL A 86 1.43 -4.59 0.94
C VAL A 86 1.94 -4.68 -0.49
N ALA A 87 1.84 -5.85 -1.14
CA ALA A 87 2.23 -6.01 -2.54
C ALA A 87 1.27 -5.23 -3.46
N GLU A 88 1.84 -4.42 -4.35
CA GLU A 88 1.04 -3.76 -5.38
C GLU A 88 0.53 -4.76 -6.45
N VAL A 89 -0.38 -4.33 -7.31
CA VAL A 89 -1.11 -5.23 -8.23
C VAL A 89 -0.20 -5.98 -9.20
N HIS A 90 0.90 -5.38 -9.63
CA HIS A 90 1.85 -6.00 -10.54
C HIS A 90 2.98 -6.76 -9.83
N GLY A 91 3.05 -6.67 -8.48
CA GLY A 91 4.11 -7.31 -7.68
C GLY A 91 5.48 -6.67 -7.77
N ALA A 92 5.58 -5.54 -8.46
CA ALA A 92 6.84 -4.84 -8.72
C ALA A 92 7.18 -3.77 -7.66
N ALA A 93 6.28 -3.53 -6.72
CA ALA A 93 6.46 -2.61 -5.61
C ALA A 93 5.65 -3.07 -4.38
N ALA A 94 5.93 -2.48 -3.22
CA ALA A 94 5.20 -2.73 -2.00
C ALA A 94 4.94 -1.44 -1.22
N SER A 95 3.83 -1.39 -0.47
CA SER A 95 3.49 -0.27 0.41
C SER A 95 4.34 -0.31 1.69
N LEU A 96 4.91 0.84 2.03
CA LEU A 96 5.61 1.07 3.30
C LEU A 96 4.75 1.83 4.32
N GLY A 97 3.48 2.08 4.00
CA GLY A 97 2.57 2.89 4.81
C GLY A 97 2.56 4.36 4.39
N ASN A 98 1.54 5.08 4.83
CA ASN A 98 1.21 6.42 4.34
C ASN A 98 1.21 6.44 2.80
N GLY A 99 1.91 7.40 2.21
CA GLY A 99 2.11 7.48 0.76
C GLY A 99 3.51 7.01 0.32
N TYR A 100 4.12 6.05 1.02
CA TYR A 100 5.45 5.56 0.68
C TYR A 100 5.42 4.14 0.12
N GLY A 101 6.36 3.84 -0.77
CA GLY A 101 6.53 2.53 -1.37
C GLY A 101 7.98 2.10 -1.51
N LEU A 102 8.17 0.83 -1.79
CA LEU A 102 9.46 0.16 -1.98
C LEU A 102 9.45 -0.58 -3.30
N THR A 103 10.55 -0.48 -4.06
CA THR A 103 10.79 -1.26 -5.28
C THR A 103 12.30 -1.41 -5.53
N VAL A 104 12.68 -2.07 -6.62
CA VAL A 104 14.05 -2.08 -7.12
C VAL A 104 14.29 -0.96 -8.14
N ARG A 105 15.52 -0.49 -8.21
CA ARG A 105 15.93 0.56 -9.15
C ARG A 105 15.68 0.19 -10.60
N HIS A 106 15.96 -1.06 -10.98
CA HIS A 106 15.86 -1.51 -12.38
C HIS A 106 14.42 -1.68 -12.90
N ASN A 107 13.40 -1.58 -12.05
CA ASN A 107 11.98 -1.62 -12.47
C ASN A 107 11.49 -0.33 -13.15
N ASN A 108 12.40 0.49 -13.63
CA ASN A 108 12.12 1.70 -14.42
C ASN A 108 11.19 2.74 -13.77
N LEU A 109 10.98 2.71 -12.49
CA LEU A 109 10.34 3.66 -11.58
C LEU A 109 9.17 4.51 -12.14
N THR A 110 8.58 4.11 -13.27
CA THR A 110 7.61 4.90 -14.05
C THR A 110 6.18 4.77 -13.58
N GLY A 111 5.94 4.49 -12.38
CA GLY A 111 4.59 4.52 -11.82
C GLY A 111 4.27 3.25 -11.06
N GLY A 112 3.91 3.44 -9.80
CA GLY A 112 3.24 2.44 -9.02
C GLY A 112 1.74 2.68 -9.17
N SER A 113 1.04 1.79 -9.81
CA SER A 113 -0.41 1.81 -9.81
C SER A 113 -0.91 0.63 -8.99
N ILE A 114 -1.38 0.89 -7.77
CA ILE A 114 -2.16 -0.11 -7.04
C ILE A 114 -3.59 -0.02 -7.60
N ALA A 115 -3.77 -0.41 -8.86
CA ALA A 115 -5.02 -0.15 -9.54
C ALA A 115 -5.78 -1.43 -9.87
N ARG A 116 -6.91 -1.58 -9.21
CA ARG A 116 -8.04 -2.35 -9.72
C ARG A 116 -9.33 -1.58 -9.45
N PRO A 117 -9.72 -0.66 -10.32
CA PRO A 117 -10.94 0.13 -10.14
C PRO A 117 -12.18 -0.75 -9.91
N GLN A 118 -12.27 -1.90 -10.58
CA GLN A 118 -13.39 -2.85 -10.43
C GLN A 118 -13.50 -3.48 -9.04
N TYR A 119 -12.43 -3.49 -8.25
CA TYR A 119 -12.44 -4.02 -6.88
C TYR A 119 -12.41 -2.91 -5.83
N GLY A 120 -12.63 -1.65 -6.24
CA GLY A 120 -12.60 -0.50 -5.35
C GLY A 120 -11.20 -0.04 -4.93
N HIS A 121 -10.16 -0.54 -5.57
CA HIS A 121 -8.79 -0.10 -5.31
C HIS A 121 -8.53 1.31 -5.84
N SER A 122 -7.69 2.05 -5.14
CA SER A 122 -7.25 3.38 -5.54
C SER A 122 -6.15 3.29 -6.58
N ILE A 123 -6.06 4.31 -7.43
CA ILE A 123 -4.93 4.54 -8.32
C ILE A 123 -3.99 5.51 -7.62
N TYR A 124 -2.73 5.12 -7.47
CA TYR A 124 -1.69 5.94 -6.87
C TYR A 124 -0.71 6.39 -7.94
N GLN A 125 -0.46 7.68 -7.99
CA GLN A 125 0.54 8.26 -8.89
C GLN A 125 1.83 8.49 -8.10
N LYS A 126 2.96 8.05 -8.67
CA LYS A 126 4.26 8.37 -8.12
C LYS A 126 4.55 9.85 -8.33
N VAL A 127 4.84 10.58 -7.26
CA VAL A 127 5.20 12.01 -7.31
C VAL A 127 6.69 12.23 -7.10
N ASP A 128 7.37 11.30 -6.42
CA ASP A 128 8.83 11.33 -6.21
C ASP A 128 9.39 9.93 -6.00
N HIS A 129 10.71 9.81 -6.06
CA HIS A 129 11.43 8.61 -5.68
C HIS A 129 12.84 8.98 -5.17
N MET A 130 13.42 8.07 -4.41
CA MET A 130 14.79 8.16 -3.99
C MET A 130 15.53 6.87 -4.30
N LEU A 131 16.64 6.99 -5.01
CA LEU A 131 17.60 5.91 -5.24
C LEU A 131 18.57 5.84 -4.06
N VAL A 132 18.67 4.69 -3.43
CA VAL A 132 19.56 4.50 -2.30
C VAL A 132 21.01 4.56 -2.79
N ASN A 133 21.86 5.24 -2.02
CA ASN A 133 23.30 5.38 -2.28
C ASN A 133 23.61 5.92 -3.70
N GLY A 134 22.79 6.87 -4.19
CA GLY A 134 22.94 7.44 -5.53
C GLY A 134 22.71 6.42 -6.66
N GLY A 135 21.96 5.36 -6.40
CA GLY A 135 21.67 4.30 -7.38
C GLY A 135 22.73 3.20 -7.45
N LYS A 136 23.68 3.15 -6.51
CA LYS A 136 24.64 2.04 -6.40
C LYS A 136 23.95 0.77 -5.88
N GLU A 137 22.93 0.93 -5.03
CA GLU A 137 22.10 -0.14 -4.55
C GLU A 137 20.87 -0.33 -5.46
N ASP A 138 20.46 -1.58 -5.67
CA ASP A 138 19.29 -1.89 -6.50
C ASP A 138 18.01 -1.87 -5.66
N ILE A 139 17.75 -0.74 -5.02
CA ILE A 139 16.57 -0.45 -4.21
C ILE A 139 16.18 1.02 -4.38
N ALA A 140 14.89 1.28 -4.36
CA ALA A 140 14.33 2.62 -4.47
C ALA A 140 13.11 2.79 -3.57
N TYR A 141 12.98 3.95 -2.99
CA TYR A 141 11.80 4.38 -2.26
C TYR A 141 10.93 5.27 -3.14
N LEU A 142 9.62 5.08 -3.04
CA LEU A 142 8.62 5.80 -3.83
C LEU A 142 7.78 6.70 -2.93
N ARG A 143 7.36 7.85 -3.45
CA ARG A 143 6.33 8.70 -2.86
C ARG A 143 5.12 8.74 -3.78
N TYR A 144 3.93 8.47 -3.23
CA TYR A 144 2.65 8.54 -3.92
C TYR A 144 1.88 9.81 -3.57
N ASN A 145 0.97 10.20 -4.45
CA ASN A 145 0.11 11.37 -4.30
C ASN A 145 -1.00 11.21 -3.26
N LYS A 146 -1.23 9.99 -2.74
CA LYS A 146 -2.27 9.67 -1.76
C LYS A 146 -1.74 8.66 -0.74
N PHE A 147 -2.31 8.67 0.47
CA PHE A 147 -2.09 7.60 1.45
C PHE A 147 -2.70 6.30 0.96
N VAL A 148 -1.94 5.21 1.07
CA VAL A 148 -2.36 3.88 0.64
C VAL A 148 -3.35 3.32 1.65
N VAL A 149 -4.57 3.05 1.22
CA VAL A 149 -5.67 2.60 2.09
C VAL A 149 -5.90 1.09 2.04
N GLU A 150 -5.42 0.40 1.02
CA GLU A 150 -5.59 -1.05 0.85
C GLU A 150 -4.63 -1.87 1.71
N SER A 151 -3.66 -1.21 2.35
CA SER A 151 -2.60 -1.85 3.13
C SER A 151 -2.17 -0.97 4.30
N THR A 152 -1.78 -1.60 5.41
CA THR A 152 -1.15 -0.89 6.53
C THR A 152 0.31 -0.51 6.25
N GLY A 153 0.97 -1.23 5.35
CA GLY A 153 2.38 -1.03 5.02
C GLY A 153 3.35 -1.55 6.10
N TYR A 154 4.62 -1.65 5.73
CA TYR A 154 5.73 -1.95 6.64
C TYR A 154 6.78 -0.86 6.53
N GLY A 155 6.76 0.10 7.45
CA GLY A 155 7.58 1.33 7.36
C GLY A 155 8.96 1.27 8.01
N GLU A 156 9.38 0.09 8.52
CA GLU A 156 10.62 -0.11 9.26
C GLU A 156 11.37 -1.33 8.72
N GLY A 157 12.68 -1.17 8.55
CA GLY A 157 13.56 -2.23 8.10
C GLY A 157 14.25 -2.96 9.25
N ALA A 158 14.73 -4.16 8.96
CA ALA A 158 15.55 -4.95 9.89
C ALA A 158 16.84 -4.20 10.27
N ASN A 159 17.39 -4.53 11.43
CA ASN A 159 18.67 -3.99 11.90
C ASN A 159 19.84 -4.82 11.36
N PHE A 160 20.52 -4.31 10.35
CA PHE A 160 21.65 -4.97 9.72
C PHE A 160 23.01 -4.74 10.43
N ASN A 161 23.05 -3.98 11.54
CA ASN A 161 24.25 -3.77 12.33
C ASN A 161 24.50 -4.90 13.35
N LEU A 162 23.63 -5.92 13.39
CA LEU A 162 23.76 -7.07 14.27
C LEU A 162 24.79 -8.09 13.73
N SER A 163 25.51 -8.78 14.62
CA SER A 163 26.21 -10.01 14.24
C SER A 163 25.20 -11.09 13.82
N HIS A 164 25.68 -12.15 13.15
CA HIS A 164 24.79 -13.25 12.76
C HIS A 164 24.12 -13.92 13.99
N GLU A 165 24.86 -14.10 15.08
CA GLU A 165 24.33 -14.68 16.33
C GLU A 165 23.26 -13.76 16.95
N GLN A 166 23.50 -12.47 17.04
CA GLN A 166 22.51 -11.50 17.52
C GLN A 166 21.26 -11.46 16.63
N ALA A 167 21.45 -11.62 15.32
CA ALA A 167 20.32 -11.68 14.39
C ALA A 167 19.53 -12.97 14.53
N LEU A 168 20.20 -14.12 14.76
CA LEU A 168 19.53 -15.39 15.08
C LEU A 168 18.71 -15.29 16.37
N ASP A 169 19.22 -14.58 17.38
CA ASP A 169 18.47 -14.33 18.61
C ASP A 169 17.22 -13.48 18.36
N ARG A 170 17.37 -12.36 17.65
CA ARG A 170 16.29 -11.39 17.41
C ARG A 170 15.28 -11.82 16.35
N TYR A 171 15.74 -12.37 15.22
CA TYR A 171 14.93 -12.71 14.05
C TYR A 171 14.78 -14.20 13.80
N GLY A 172 15.44 -15.03 14.60
CA GLY A 172 15.40 -16.47 14.43
C GLY A 172 14.10 -17.11 14.93
N THR A 173 13.73 -18.19 14.27
CA THR A 173 12.56 -19.03 14.57
C THR A 173 12.99 -20.48 14.62
N ASP A 174 12.51 -21.22 15.61
CA ASP A 174 12.76 -22.66 15.71
C ASP A 174 11.84 -23.38 14.72
N TYR A 175 12.44 -24.01 13.73
CA TYR A 175 11.72 -24.75 12.71
C TYR A 175 12.47 -26.03 12.33
N GLN A 176 11.80 -27.17 12.34
CA GLN A 176 12.38 -28.49 12.05
C GLN A 176 13.66 -28.78 12.85
N GLY A 177 13.63 -28.51 14.16
CA GLY A 177 14.73 -28.81 15.08
C GLY A 177 15.96 -27.91 14.98
N LYS A 178 15.89 -26.80 14.21
CA LYS A 178 16.96 -25.80 14.10
C LYS A 178 16.40 -24.39 14.22
N ARG A 179 17.21 -23.50 14.80
CA ARG A 179 16.94 -22.08 14.81
C ARG A 179 17.40 -21.46 13.49
N ARG A 180 16.46 -20.80 12.77
CA ARG A 180 16.64 -20.31 11.41
C ARG A 180 16.11 -18.89 11.29
N ILE A 181 16.72 -18.06 10.45
CA ILE A 181 16.11 -16.79 10.05
C ILE A 181 15.26 -17.04 8.82
N LEU A 182 13.95 -16.92 8.99
CA LEU A 182 12.97 -17.16 7.95
C LEU A 182 12.48 -15.84 7.34
N ILE A 183 12.43 -15.83 6.01
CA ILE A 183 11.97 -14.69 5.22
C ILE A 183 10.67 -15.07 4.54
N TYR A 184 9.68 -14.20 4.67
CA TYR A 184 8.41 -14.30 3.97
C TYR A 184 8.39 -13.30 2.83
N ARG A 185 8.17 -13.77 1.62
CA ARG A 185 8.12 -12.95 0.40
C ARG A 185 6.75 -13.11 -0.27
N VAL A 186 6.28 -12.05 -0.86
CA VAL A 186 5.05 -12.04 -1.67
C VAL A 186 5.30 -11.34 -2.99
N GLY A 187 4.78 -11.90 -4.07
CA GLY A 187 4.86 -11.32 -5.41
C GLY A 187 3.68 -11.71 -6.29
N ASN A 188 3.47 -10.96 -7.36
CA ASN A 188 2.39 -11.16 -8.35
C ASN A 188 2.93 -11.21 -9.77
N GLY A 189 4.22 -11.48 -9.95
CA GLY A 189 4.81 -11.67 -11.26
C GLY A 189 4.19 -12.86 -12.00
N SER A 190 4.86 -13.32 -13.05
CA SER A 190 4.39 -14.52 -13.78
C SER A 190 4.42 -15.75 -12.91
N VAL A 191 3.32 -16.48 -12.81
CA VAL A 191 3.22 -17.69 -11.99
C VAL A 191 3.27 -18.94 -12.87
N ASN A 192 4.39 -19.66 -12.75
CA ASN A 192 4.57 -20.96 -13.40
C ASN A 192 4.19 -22.10 -12.47
N LEU A 193 3.71 -23.18 -13.03
CA LEU A 193 3.42 -24.41 -12.33
C LEU A 193 4.46 -25.44 -12.68
N VAL A 194 5.04 -26.09 -11.67
CA VAL A 194 6.02 -27.17 -11.83
C VAL A 194 5.52 -28.42 -11.12
N LYS A 195 5.66 -29.56 -11.80
CA LYS A 195 5.37 -30.87 -11.26
C LYS A 195 6.45 -31.84 -11.73
N ASP A 196 7.00 -32.61 -10.81
CA ASP A 196 8.05 -33.59 -11.08
C ASP A 196 9.24 -32.95 -11.88
N ASP A 197 9.70 -31.78 -11.40
CA ASP A 197 10.78 -30.97 -11.96
C ASP A 197 10.59 -30.57 -13.43
N LYS A 198 9.36 -30.58 -13.90
CA LYS A 198 8.99 -30.20 -15.27
C LYS A 198 7.95 -29.08 -15.24
N LYS A 199 8.09 -28.16 -16.20
CA LYS A 199 7.07 -27.15 -16.44
C LYS A 199 5.75 -27.85 -16.79
N HIS A 200 4.73 -27.59 -15.95
CA HIS A 200 3.38 -28.16 -16.10
C HIS A 200 2.39 -27.16 -16.70
N GLY A 201 2.59 -25.86 -16.42
CA GLY A 201 1.69 -24.82 -16.93
C GLY A 201 2.11 -23.41 -16.54
N PHE A 202 1.32 -22.47 -16.99
CA PHE A 202 1.40 -21.06 -16.65
C PHE A 202 0.02 -20.59 -16.19
N LEU A 203 -0.04 -19.99 -15.00
CA LEU A 203 -1.31 -19.56 -14.40
C LEU A 203 -1.70 -18.14 -14.81
N GLY A 204 -0.73 -17.25 -14.89
CA GLY A 204 -0.94 -15.83 -15.19
C GLY A 204 0.18 -14.96 -14.66
N ALA A 205 0.08 -13.65 -14.86
CA ALA A 205 1.11 -12.70 -14.46
C ALA A 205 0.53 -11.34 -14.09
N TYR A 206 1.27 -10.61 -13.26
CA TYR A 206 1.04 -9.19 -12.96
C TYR A 206 -0.39 -8.85 -12.57
N ASN A 207 -1.00 -9.75 -11.81
CA ASN A 207 -2.38 -9.64 -11.38
C ASN A 207 -2.51 -10.19 -9.95
N ARG A 208 -3.19 -9.44 -9.08
CA ARG A 208 -3.42 -9.82 -7.69
C ARG A 208 -4.11 -11.19 -7.53
N ASP A 209 -4.90 -11.64 -8.53
CA ASP A 209 -5.51 -12.99 -8.50
C ASP A 209 -4.47 -14.10 -8.52
N PHE A 210 -3.26 -13.81 -8.99
CA PHE A 210 -2.13 -14.72 -9.02
C PHE A 210 -1.08 -14.41 -7.95
N GLN A 211 -1.39 -13.48 -7.04
CA GLN A 211 -0.51 -13.19 -5.91
C GLN A 211 -0.26 -14.45 -5.12
N SER A 212 1.01 -14.80 -4.96
CA SER A 212 1.47 -15.94 -4.18
C SER A 212 2.61 -15.54 -3.27
N ALA A 213 2.80 -16.31 -2.19
CA ALA A 213 3.86 -16.06 -1.23
C ALA A 213 4.70 -17.32 -1.02
N GLY A 214 5.95 -17.12 -0.59
CA GLY A 214 6.89 -18.17 -0.24
C GLY A 214 7.57 -17.88 1.10
N ILE A 215 8.11 -18.93 1.69
CA ILE A 215 8.91 -18.89 2.92
C ILE A 215 10.29 -19.41 2.56
N TYR A 216 11.31 -18.64 2.94
CA TYR A 216 12.69 -18.90 2.59
C TYR A 216 13.57 -18.86 3.84
N GLU A 217 14.72 -19.51 3.76
CA GLU A 217 15.75 -19.46 4.80
C GLU A 217 16.91 -18.56 4.36
N LEU A 218 17.43 -17.76 5.29
CA LEU A 218 18.63 -16.98 5.05
C LEU A 218 19.82 -17.91 4.76
N ARG A 219 20.49 -17.70 3.64
CA ARG A 219 21.69 -18.39 3.21
C ARG A 219 22.92 -17.63 3.62
N GLY A 220 23.77 -18.23 4.42
CA GLY A 220 25.00 -17.59 4.92
C GLY A 220 24.77 -16.66 6.12
N ASN A 221 25.59 -15.63 6.24
CA ASN A 221 25.55 -14.72 7.38
C ASN A 221 24.45 -13.66 7.27
N TRP A 222 24.03 -13.13 8.41
CA TRP A 222 23.13 -11.99 8.47
C TRP A 222 23.63 -10.84 7.60
N GLY A 223 22.76 -10.33 6.74
CA GLY A 223 23.10 -9.27 5.80
C GLY A 223 23.67 -9.75 4.45
N SER A 224 23.85 -11.07 4.21
CA SER A 224 24.17 -11.59 2.86
C SER A 224 23.11 -11.21 1.84
N GLY A 225 21.84 -11.22 2.28
CA GLY A 225 20.69 -10.97 1.41
C GLY A 225 20.32 -12.16 0.53
N ASP A 226 20.97 -13.31 0.70
CA ASP A 226 20.74 -14.51 -0.10
C ASP A 226 19.76 -15.45 0.62
N PHE A 227 18.79 -15.96 -0.12
CA PHE A 227 17.71 -16.78 0.40
C PHE A 227 17.46 -18.01 -0.45
N ASP A 228 17.20 -19.11 0.20
CA ASP A 228 16.91 -20.40 -0.38
C ASP A 228 15.58 -20.93 0.17
N ASP A 229 15.02 -21.96 -0.45
CA ASP A 229 13.83 -22.62 0.09
C ASP A 229 14.11 -23.19 1.48
N ILE A 230 13.07 -23.23 2.34
CA ILE A 230 13.22 -23.88 3.64
C ILE A 230 13.51 -25.36 3.46
N VAL A 231 14.57 -25.81 4.12
CA VAL A 231 14.98 -27.22 4.08
C VAL A 231 13.83 -28.13 4.46
N GLY A 232 13.57 -29.14 3.63
CA GLY A 232 12.51 -30.14 3.84
C GLY A 232 11.09 -29.62 3.66
N SER A 233 10.90 -28.40 3.13
CA SER A 233 9.58 -27.90 2.78
C SER A 233 9.05 -28.60 1.53
N SER A 234 7.77 -29.00 1.60
CA SER A 234 7.02 -29.44 0.41
C SER A 234 6.19 -28.30 -0.19
N PHE A 235 6.16 -27.15 0.47
CA PHE A 235 5.40 -25.95 0.07
C PHE A 235 6.36 -24.91 -0.51
N VAL A 236 6.89 -25.23 -1.69
CA VAL A 236 7.93 -24.45 -2.36
C VAL A 236 7.32 -23.47 -3.36
N ASN A 237 7.75 -22.23 -3.27
CA ASN A 237 7.42 -21.15 -4.21
C ASN A 237 8.73 -20.41 -4.56
N GLU A 238 9.41 -20.82 -5.61
CA GLU A 238 10.66 -20.19 -6.03
C GLU A 238 10.43 -18.85 -6.71
N VAL A 239 11.39 -17.96 -6.51
CA VAL A 239 11.48 -16.66 -7.21
C VAL A 239 11.90 -16.87 -8.65
N THR A 240 11.31 -16.11 -9.55
CA THR A 240 11.71 -16.08 -10.96
C THR A 240 11.84 -14.65 -11.49
N SER A 241 12.29 -14.48 -12.73
CA SER A 241 12.30 -13.18 -13.39
C SER A 241 10.91 -12.54 -13.39
N GLY A 242 10.82 -11.25 -12.99
CA GLY A 242 9.57 -10.50 -12.85
C GLY A 242 9.09 -10.35 -11.39
N ASP A 243 9.72 -11.04 -10.44
CA ASP A 243 9.53 -10.79 -9.00
C ASP A 243 10.37 -9.62 -8.47
N SER A 244 11.16 -8.99 -9.34
CA SER A 244 11.93 -7.79 -9.00
C SER A 244 11.05 -6.71 -8.38
N GLY A 245 11.42 -6.25 -7.19
CA GLY A 245 10.63 -5.27 -6.43
C GLY A 245 9.68 -5.89 -5.40
N SER A 246 9.49 -7.23 -5.41
CA SER A 246 8.68 -7.89 -4.38
C SER A 246 9.35 -7.79 -3.00
N ILE A 247 8.52 -7.56 -1.98
CA ILE A 247 8.97 -7.34 -0.61
C ILE A 247 9.36 -8.64 0.09
N SER A 248 10.46 -8.59 0.84
CA SER A 248 10.92 -9.65 1.73
C SER A 248 10.82 -9.17 3.18
N LEU A 249 10.13 -9.95 4.03
CA LEU A 249 9.80 -9.63 5.41
C LEU A 249 10.47 -10.61 6.37
N VAL A 250 10.92 -10.11 7.52
CA VAL A 250 11.44 -10.91 8.62
C VAL A 250 10.71 -10.55 9.93
N TYR A 251 10.46 -11.54 10.78
CA TYR A 251 9.77 -11.30 12.04
C TYR A 251 10.75 -10.90 13.14
N ASP A 252 10.50 -9.74 13.76
CA ASP A 252 11.27 -9.23 14.90
C ASP A 252 10.66 -9.75 16.19
N ASN A 253 11.33 -10.73 16.83
CA ASN A 253 10.85 -11.33 18.07
C ASN A 253 10.88 -10.37 19.27
N TYR A 254 11.70 -9.31 19.22
CA TYR A 254 11.77 -8.31 20.29
C TYR A 254 10.61 -7.33 20.20
N GLN A 255 10.31 -6.87 18.99
CA GLN A 255 9.22 -5.92 18.73
C GLN A 255 7.86 -6.61 18.48
N LYS A 256 7.85 -7.95 18.35
CA LYS A 256 6.65 -8.74 18.02
C LYS A 256 5.92 -8.26 16.76
N LYS A 257 6.67 -7.89 15.73
CA LYS A 257 6.15 -7.41 14.46
C LYS A 257 7.01 -7.85 13.28
N TRP A 258 6.41 -7.81 12.10
CA TRP A 258 7.13 -7.93 10.84
C TRP A 258 7.85 -6.64 10.50
N VAL A 259 9.10 -6.77 10.03
CA VAL A 259 9.91 -5.67 9.50
C VAL A 259 10.43 -6.03 8.11
N VAL A 260 10.79 -5.01 7.34
CA VAL A 260 11.27 -5.21 5.97
C VAL A 260 12.72 -5.67 6.01
N PHE A 261 13.01 -6.85 5.45
CA PHE A 261 14.38 -7.21 5.14
C PHE A 261 14.87 -6.43 3.93
N GLY A 262 14.09 -6.40 2.86
CA GLY A 262 14.44 -5.69 1.63
C GLY A 262 13.49 -6.03 0.49
N THR A 263 14.02 -5.90 -0.72
CA THR A 263 13.28 -6.17 -1.95
C THR A 263 14.04 -7.13 -2.85
N THR A 264 13.33 -8.07 -3.49
CA THR A 264 13.91 -9.04 -4.43
C THR A 264 14.56 -8.32 -5.60
N ALA A 265 15.86 -8.51 -5.79
CA ALA A 265 16.64 -7.82 -6.81
C ALA A 265 17.22 -8.77 -7.86
N PHE A 266 17.71 -9.93 -7.46
CA PHE A 266 18.41 -10.87 -8.34
C PHE A 266 17.92 -12.29 -8.11
N LEU A 267 17.98 -13.05 -9.19
CA LEU A 267 17.77 -14.49 -9.21
C LEU A 267 19.08 -15.18 -9.59
N VAL A 268 19.42 -16.26 -8.88
CA VAL A 268 20.62 -17.06 -9.17
C VAL A 268 20.23 -18.52 -9.24
N GLY A 269 20.66 -19.20 -10.31
CA GLY A 269 20.34 -20.61 -10.56
C GLY A 269 19.65 -20.83 -11.90
N ASN A 270 19.40 -22.09 -12.22
CA ASN A 270 18.77 -22.52 -13.45
C ASN A 270 17.74 -23.62 -13.18
N ASN A 271 16.67 -23.69 -13.99
CA ASN A 271 15.78 -24.84 -14.08
C ASN A 271 15.19 -25.32 -12.75
N TYR A 272 14.49 -24.41 -12.03
CA TYR A 272 13.73 -24.76 -10.83
C TYR A 272 14.60 -25.21 -9.62
N ASN A 273 15.85 -24.79 -9.59
CA ASN A 273 16.73 -24.86 -8.43
C ASN A 273 17.37 -23.48 -8.29
N THR A 274 16.63 -22.55 -7.69
CA THR A 274 17.00 -21.15 -7.65
C THR A 274 17.04 -20.66 -6.21
N TRP A 275 18.02 -19.83 -5.93
CA TRP A 275 18.00 -18.97 -4.77
C TRP A 275 17.91 -17.50 -5.24
N TYR A 276 17.45 -16.61 -4.40
CA TYR A 276 17.35 -15.22 -4.77
C TYR A 276 18.12 -14.31 -3.82
N ARG A 277 18.49 -13.14 -4.34
CA ARG A 277 19.08 -12.08 -3.55
C ARG A 277 18.13 -10.92 -3.42
N ALA A 278 17.91 -10.48 -2.16
CA ALA A 278 17.25 -9.22 -1.86
C ALA A 278 18.28 -8.13 -1.60
N THR A 279 18.02 -6.93 -2.11
CA THR A 279 18.72 -5.73 -1.66
C THR A 279 18.12 -5.29 -0.32
N LYS A 280 18.97 -5.08 0.66
CA LYS A 280 18.59 -4.75 2.04
C LYS A 280 17.89 -3.41 2.14
N PHE A 281 16.92 -3.31 3.02
CA PHE A 281 16.27 -2.05 3.36
C PHE A 281 17.24 -1.14 4.12
N ASP A 282 17.32 0.12 3.70
CA ASP A 282 18.15 1.15 4.36
C ASP A 282 17.24 2.08 5.18
N ASN A 283 17.23 1.89 6.51
CA ASN A 283 16.43 2.69 7.42
C ASN A 283 16.82 4.18 7.40
N ALA A 284 18.12 4.49 7.27
CA ALA A 284 18.61 5.86 7.27
C ALA A 284 18.17 6.59 5.99
N ALA A 285 18.34 5.94 4.84
CA ALA A 285 17.89 6.48 3.56
C ALA A 285 16.36 6.67 3.53
N MET A 286 15.60 5.71 4.07
CA MET A 286 14.14 5.85 4.16
C MET A 286 13.75 7.01 5.07
N GLN A 287 14.42 7.20 6.21
CA GLN A 287 14.16 8.34 7.09
C GLN A 287 14.49 9.66 6.41
N GLN A 288 15.63 9.76 5.71
CA GLN A 288 15.98 10.94 4.91
C GLN A 288 14.90 11.27 3.86
N PHE A 289 14.34 10.24 3.22
CA PHE A 289 13.28 10.42 2.24
C PHE A 289 11.97 10.89 2.88
N LYS A 290 11.62 10.36 4.07
CA LYS A 290 10.46 10.83 4.85
C LYS A 290 10.66 12.29 5.29
N ASP A 291 11.84 12.66 5.77
CA ASP A 291 12.13 14.02 6.23
C ASP A 291 12.01 15.05 5.11
N LYS A 292 12.37 14.68 3.88
CA LYS A 292 12.14 15.50 2.69
C LYS A 292 10.65 15.83 2.52
N TRP A 293 9.76 14.87 2.80
CA TRP A 293 8.33 14.95 2.52
C TRP A 293 7.45 15.16 3.76
N SER A 294 8.02 15.49 4.91
CA SER A 294 7.27 15.73 6.14
C SER A 294 7.70 16.99 6.87
N LYS A 295 6.81 17.49 7.72
CA LYS A 295 7.03 18.60 8.63
C LYS A 295 6.36 18.29 9.97
N ASN A 296 7.14 18.31 11.05
CA ASN A 296 6.60 18.19 12.39
C ASN A 296 5.99 19.52 12.84
N VAL A 297 4.81 19.46 13.47
CA VAL A 297 4.05 20.59 13.98
C VAL A 297 3.62 20.29 15.41
N ALA A 298 4.33 20.82 16.40
CA ALA A 298 3.99 20.66 17.80
C ALA A 298 2.91 21.69 18.20
N LEU A 299 1.66 21.25 18.29
CA LEU A 299 0.55 22.12 18.69
C LEU A 299 0.50 22.36 20.20
N ASN A 300 0.76 21.33 21.01
CA ASN A 300 0.76 21.38 22.48
C ASN A 300 -0.51 22.03 23.07
N GLY A 301 -1.68 21.62 22.54
CA GLY A 301 -2.97 22.20 22.90
C GLY A 301 -3.30 23.53 22.23
N GLY A 302 -2.38 24.09 21.45
CA GLY A 302 -2.54 25.38 20.78
C GLY A 302 -3.31 25.29 19.46
N THR A 303 -3.44 26.43 18.80
CA THR A 303 -4.10 26.58 17.51
C THR A 303 -3.10 27.02 16.45
N LEU A 304 -2.94 26.22 15.39
CA LEU A 304 -2.30 26.62 14.16
C LEU A 304 -3.31 27.35 13.29
N SER A 305 -3.07 28.62 13.02
CA SER A 305 -3.97 29.43 12.18
C SER A 305 -3.18 30.27 11.19
N PHE A 306 -3.80 30.61 10.06
CA PHE A 306 -3.20 31.48 9.08
C PHE A 306 -3.17 32.92 9.57
N ASN A 307 -2.02 33.57 9.38
CA ASN A 307 -1.85 35.00 9.65
C ASN A 307 -1.69 35.74 8.31
N GLU A 308 -2.69 36.52 7.96
CA GLU A 308 -2.70 37.29 6.69
C GLU A 308 -1.58 38.34 6.63
N LYS A 309 -1.22 38.95 7.77
CA LYS A 309 -0.18 39.98 7.82
C LYS A 309 1.22 39.41 7.57
N ALA A 310 1.45 38.18 8.01
CA ALA A 310 2.74 37.50 7.82
C ALA A 310 2.73 36.57 6.58
N ASP A 311 1.58 36.41 5.91
CA ASP A 311 1.37 35.44 4.83
C ASP A 311 1.88 34.04 5.22
N ALA A 312 1.58 33.63 6.46
CA ALA A 312 2.09 32.41 7.05
C ALA A 312 1.08 31.79 8.03
N TYR A 313 1.21 30.47 8.26
CA TYR A 313 0.52 29.79 9.35
C TYR A 313 1.34 29.91 10.63
N GLN A 314 0.68 30.21 11.74
CA GLN A 314 1.30 30.45 13.05
C GLN A 314 0.60 29.66 14.14
N ILE A 315 1.37 29.09 15.08
CA ILE A 315 0.86 28.46 16.29
C ILE A 315 0.70 29.53 17.35
N ASN A 316 -0.53 29.78 17.80
CA ASN A 316 -0.86 30.83 18.78
C ASN A 316 -0.27 32.21 18.41
N GLY A 317 -0.10 32.46 17.10
CA GLY A 317 0.47 33.73 16.62
C GLY A 317 2.00 33.84 16.63
N ASN A 318 2.75 32.82 17.08
CA ASN A 318 4.19 32.95 17.34
C ASN A 318 5.10 32.06 16.53
N ALA A 319 4.65 30.92 16.06
CA ALA A 319 5.51 29.98 15.35
C ALA A 319 5.06 29.80 13.90
N GLU A 320 5.96 29.97 12.97
CA GLU A 320 5.70 29.81 11.53
C GLU A 320 5.76 28.35 11.08
N VAL A 321 4.77 27.93 10.30
CA VAL A 321 4.73 26.63 9.63
C VAL A 321 4.44 26.84 8.16
N ALA A 322 5.41 26.53 7.31
CA ALA A 322 5.22 26.52 5.87
C ALA A 322 4.61 25.18 5.45
N PHE A 323 3.46 25.22 4.80
CA PHE A 323 2.82 24.02 4.22
C PHE A 323 3.43 23.63 2.88
N ARG A 324 4.00 24.60 2.18
CA ARG A 324 4.69 24.39 0.89
C ARG A 324 6.10 24.92 0.97
N GLY A 325 7.02 24.24 0.31
CA GLY A 325 8.43 24.63 0.27
C GLY A 325 8.70 25.83 -0.63
N ASP A 326 7.73 26.30 -1.43
CA ASP A 326 7.87 27.42 -2.34
C ASP A 326 6.57 28.21 -2.44
N LYS A 327 6.66 29.52 -2.72
CA LYS A 327 5.52 30.41 -2.97
C LYS A 327 4.73 30.06 -4.23
N ASP A 328 5.30 29.25 -5.12
CA ASP A 328 4.64 28.80 -6.34
C ASP A 328 3.64 27.67 -6.03
N GLN A 329 2.44 28.06 -5.68
CA GLN A 329 1.31 27.18 -5.35
C GLN A 329 0.84 26.32 -6.54
N THR A 330 1.38 26.52 -7.75
CA THR A 330 1.02 25.75 -8.94
C THR A 330 1.80 24.45 -9.07
N LYS A 331 2.92 24.29 -8.33
CA LYS A 331 3.76 23.10 -8.35
C LYS A 331 3.47 22.21 -7.14
N ASN A 332 2.66 21.18 -7.32
CA ASN A 332 2.33 20.17 -6.30
C ASN A 332 3.52 19.32 -5.85
N THR A 333 4.74 19.62 -6.23
CA THR A 333 5.93 18.79 -6.00
C THR A 333 6.56 18.97 -4.62
N ASN A 334 6.16 20.00 -3.85
CA ASN A 334 6.73 20.33 -2.55
C ASN A 334 5.78 20.17 -1.36
N ASP A 335 4.64 19.52 -1.57
CA ASP A 335 3.64 19.37 -0.52
C ASP A 335 4.06 18.30 0.49
N LYS A 336 4.10 18.69 1.76
CA LYS A 336 4.60 17.85 2.85
C LYS A 336 3.46 17.26 3.68
N ASP A 337 3.69 16.07 4.18
CA ASP A 337 2.89 15.53 5.28
C ASP A 337 3.11 16.40 6.52
N LEU A 338 2.04 16.89 7.13
CA LEU A 338 2.10 17.62 8.39
C LEU A 338 1.85 16.65 9.55
N ILE A 339 2.84 16.48 10.41
CA ILE A 339 2.80 15.58 11.55
C ILE A 339 2.50 16.40 12.79
N PHE A 340 1.24 16.35 13.26
CA PHE A 340 0.77 17.07 14.44
C PHE A 340 1.01 16.28 15.70
N THR A 341 1.60 16.94 16.70
CA THR A 341 1.84 16.36 18.03
C THR A 341 1.26 17.27 19.13
N GLY A 342 1.01 16.67 20.32
CA GLY A 342 0.58 17.40 21.50
C GLY A 342 -0.90 17.77 21.57
N GLY A 343 -1.71 17.34 20.59
CA GLY A 343 -3.13 17.76 20.52
C GLY A 343 -3.32 19.23 20.18
N GLY A 344 -4.53 19.65 19.80
CA GLY A 344 -4.83 21.03 19.48
C GLY A 344 -5.64 21.22 18.20
N THR A 345 -5.61 22.42 17.64
CA THR A 345 -6.48 22.83 16.53
C THR A 345 -5.68 23.26 15.30
N LEU A 346 -6.07 22.75 14.12
CA LEU A 346 -5.73 23.32 12.82
C LEU A 346 -6.93 24.16 12.35
N ARG A 347 -6.74 25.46 12.23
CA ARG A 347 -7.80 26.39 11.83
C ARG A 347 -7.47 27.04 10.50
N VAL A 348 -8.28 26.75 9.49
CA VAL A 348 -8.13 27.29 8.13
C VAL A 348 -9.06 28.48 7.92
N ASN A 349 -8.61 29.50 7.20
CA ASN A 349 -9.37 30.69 6.83
C ASN A 349 -9.52 30.82 5.31
N ARG A 350 -9.14 29.80 4.57
CA ARG A 350 -9.27 29.62 3.13
C ARG A 350 -9.25 28.14 2.81
N ASP A 351 -9.61 27.78 1.58
CA ASP A 351 -9.43 26.42 1.10
C ASP A 351 -7.95 26.03 1.15
N LEU A 352 -7.67 24.87 1.77
CA LEU A 352 -6.33 24.32 1.91
C LEU A 352 -6.17 23.08 1.05
N ASP A 353 -5.35 23.17 0.01
CA ASP A 353 -4.94 22.02 -0.80
C ASP A 353 -3.49 21.64 -0.49
N LEU A 354 -3.30 20.50 0.14
CA LEU A 354 -1.98 19.95 0.49
C LEU A 354 -1.35 19.13 -0.66
N GLY A 355 -2.03 19.04 -1.82
CA GLY A 355 -1.54 18.29 -2.98
C GLY A 355 -1.25 16.83 -2.64
N SER A 356 0.02 16.44 -2.68
CA SER A 356 0.49 15.10 -2.29
C SER A 356 0.82 14.96 -0.80
N GLY A 357 0.72 16.02 -0.02
CA GLY A 357 0.87 16.00 1.43
C GLY A 357 -0.41 15.57 2.15
N GLY A 358 -0.28 14.98 3.32
CA GLY A 358 -1.40 14.59 4.18
C GLY A 358 -1.29 15.13 5.59
N LEU A 359 -2.31 14.88 6.40
CA LEU A 359 -2.35 15.23 7.81
C LEU A 359 -2.16 13.98 8.65
N ILE A 360 -1.15 13.97 9.50
CA ILE A 360 -0.81 12.87 10.40
C ILE A 360 -0.98 13.38 11.83
N PHE A 361 -1.86 12.75 12.58
CA PHE A 361 -2.17 13.09 13.97
C PHE A 361 -1.57 12.02 14.89
N ALA A 362 -0.72 12.44 15.82
CA ALA A 362 -0.06 11.54 16.75
C ALA A 362 -1.04 10.85 17.71
N ASP A 363 -0.58 9.73 18.29
CA ASP A 363 -1.34 8.85 19.16
C ASP A 363 -1.90 9.56 20.42
N ASP A 364 -2.99 9.02 20.96
CA ASP A 364 -3.57 9.34 22.28
C ASP A 364 -3.85 10.83 22.52
N LYS A 365 -4.16 11.58 21.46
CA LYS A 365 -4.47 13.01 21.54
C LYS A 365 -5.78 13.34 20.82
N LYS A 366 -6.35 14.47 21.25
CA LYS A 366 -7.51 15.07 20.59
C LYS A 366 -7.08 16.23 19.70
N TYR A 367 -7.60 16.23 18.47
CA TYR A 367 -7.35 17.27 17.48
C TYR A 367 -8.66 17.80 16.92
N THR A 368 -8.65 19.05 16.48
CA THR A 368 -9.75 19.68 15.77
C THR A 368 -9.23 20.28 14.47
N VAL A 369 -9.88 19.99 13.36
CA VAL A 369 -9.67 20.69 12.08
C VAL A 369 -10.90 21.56 11.84
N ASP A 370 -10.72 22.87 11.87
CA ASP A 370 -11.80 23.86 11.92
C ASP A 370 -11.56 24.99 10.90
N SER A 371 -12.56 25.83 10.67
CA SER A 371 -12.44 26.98 9.78
C SER A 371 -12.96 28.27 10.39
N TYR A 372 -12.35 29.40 10.00
CA TYR A 372 -12.85 30.75 10.27
C TYR A 372 -13.84 31.21 9.20
N GLY A 373 -14.62 32.24 9.49
CA GLY A 373 -15.39 32.95 8.47
C GLY A 373 -16.70 32.29 8.12
N PHE A 374 -17.45 31.90 9.13
CA PHE A 374 -18.68 31.12 9.03
C PHE A 374 -19.90 31.85 8.44
N ASP A 375 -19.75 33.08 8.08
CA ASP A 375 -20.91 33.97 8.00
C ASP A 375 -21.73 33.83 6.74
N GLN A 376 -21.23 33.33 5.62
CA GLN A 376 -22.09 33.32 4.42
C GLN A 376 -21.92 32.18 3.40
N GLU A 377 -20.78 31.44 3.32
CA GLU A 377 -20.55 30.48 2.22
C GLU A 377 -20.28 29.04 2.66
N GLY A 378 -20.39 28.76 3.96
CA GLY A 378 -20.04 27.45 4.51
C GLY A 378 -18.57 27.32 4.89
N PRO A 379 -18.17 26.19 5.49
CA PRO A 379 -16.80 26.00 5.94
C PRO A 379 -15.84 25.84 4.75
N PHE A 380 -14.65 26.41 4.90
CA PHE A 380 -13.55 26.15 3.99
C PHE A 380 -13.24 24.66 3.86
N SER A 381 -12.64 24.27 2.75
CA SER A 381 -12.34 22.88 2.45
C SER A 381 -10.87 22.55 2.71
N VAL A 382 -10.62 21.26 3.02
CA VAL A 382 -9.26 20.72 3.11
C VAL A 382 -9.16 19.50 2.20
N SER A 383 -8.12 19.47 1.38
CA SER A 383 -7.78 18.35 0.50
C SER A 383 -6.28 18.02 0.60
N GLY A 384 -5.90 16.81 0.17
CA GLY A 384 -4.51 16.36 0.20
C GLY A 384 -4.38 14.87 -0.02
N ALA A 385 -3.26 14.29 0.41
CA ALA A 385 -3.00 12.86 0.31
C ALA A 385 -3.92 12.00 1.17
N GLY A 386 -4.38 12.55 2.31
CA GLY A 386 -5.27 11.86 3.23
C GLY A 386 -5.03 12.23 4.69
N ILE A 387 -5.67 11.47 5.57
CA ILE A 387 -5.57 11.60 7.03
C ILE A 387 -4.98 10.28 7.58
N ASN A 388 -3.97 10.40 8.44
CA ASN A 388 -3.53 9.32 9.32
C ASN A 388 -3.86 9.72 10.77
N ALA A 389 -4.87 9.09 11.36
CA ALA A 389 -5.23 9.27 12.77
C ALA A 389 -4.51 8.20 13.61
N GLY A 390 -3.57 8.62 14.44
CA GLY A 390 -2.78 7.74 15.31
C GLY A 390 -3.63 6.93 16.28
N ALA A 391 -3.06 5.90 16.90
CA ALA A 391 -3.76 5.04 17.84
C ALA A 391 -4.34 5.87 19.00
N GLY A 392 -5.59 5.59 19.41
CA GLY A 392 -6.27 6.34 20.48
C GLY A 392 -6.53 7.82 20.20
N SER A 393 -6.10 8.36 19.04
CA SER A 393 -6.39 9.75 18.70
C SER A 393 -7.83 9.94 18.23
N VAL A 394 -8.36 11.14 18.48
CA VAL A 394 -9.67 11.58 18.01
C VAL A 394 -9.49 12.88 17.24
N VAL A 395 -9.98 12.92 16.00
CA VAL A 395 -9.93 14.11 15.14
C VAL A 395 -11.34 14.59 14.84
N ASP A 396 -11.71 15.75 15.35
CA ASP A 396 -12.97 16.42 15.00
C ASP A 396 -12.78 17.20 13.69
N TRP A 397 -13.41 16.73 12.61
CA TRP A 397 -13.26 17.27 11.26
C TRP A 397 -14.45 18.17 10.92
N ASN A 398 -14.29 19.50 11.13
CA ASN A 398 -15.35 20.50 11.00
C ASN A 398 -15.26 21.31 9.69
N VAL A 399 -14.47 20.84 8.73
CA VAL A 399 -14.29 21.47 7.42
C VAL A 399 -14.94 20.65 6.32
N SER A 400 -15.12 21.23 5.13
CA SER A 400 -15.63 20.53 3.95
C SER A 400 -14.52 19.81 3.20
N GLY A 401 -14.91 18.87 2.35
CA GLY A 401 -14.05 18.28 1.33
C GLY A 401 -14.22 18.96 -0.04
N VAL A 402 -13.36 18.64 -0.97
CA VAL A 402 -13.37 19.16 -2.34
C VAL A 402 -13.90 18.12 -3.31
N LYS A 403 -14.88 18.48 -4.13
CA LYS A 403 -15.46 17.60 -5.15
C LYS A 403 -14.37 17.02 -6.05
N GLY A 404 -14.38 15.67 -6.20
CA GLY A 404 -13.40 14.95 -7.01
C GLY A 404 -12.03 14.72 -6.34
N LYS A 405 -11.78 15.29 -5.14
CA LYS A 405 -10.58 15.05 -4.34
C LYS A 405 -10.89 14.05 -3.21
N ASN A 406 -10.78 12.76 -3.50
CA ASN A 406 -11.15 11.72 -2.54
C ASN A 406 -10.34 11.82 -1.24
N MET A 407 -11.03 11.63 -0.12
CA MET A 407 -10.45 11.52 1.21
C MET A 407 -9.94 10.08 1.42
N HIS A 408 -8.68 9.94 1.78
CA HIS A 408 -8.09 8.69 2.21
C HIS A 408 -7.85 8.72 3.71
N GLN A 409 -8.41 7.79 4.46
CA GLN A 409 -8.21 7.66 5.90
C GLN A 409 -7.47 6.39 6.24
N ILE A 410 -6.41 6.52 7.02
CA ILE A 410 -5.61 5.44 7.61
C ILE A 410 -5.31 5.74 9.09
N GLY A 411 -4.53 4.87 9.72
CA GLY A 411 -4.28 4.95 11.17
C GLY A 411 -5.38 4.24 11.95
N THR A 412 -5.18 4.00 13.25
CA THR A 412 -6.11 3.23 14.10
C THR A 412 -7.00 4.10 14.99
N GLY A 413 -6.87 5.43 14.89
CA GLY A 413 -7.68 6.41 15.60
C GLY A 413 -9.06 6.63 14.98
N THR A 414 -9.73 7.66 15.48
CA THR A 414 -11.09 8.02 15.06
C THR A 414 -11.11 9.39 14.40
N VAL A 415 -11.81 9.53 13.28
CA VAL A 415 -12.11 10.81 12.65
C VAL A 415 -13.62 11.02 12.65
N ASN A 416 -14.07 12.12 13.29
CA ASN A 416 -15.47 12.53 13.35
C ASN A 416 -15.74 13.52 12.20
N TYR A 417 -16.37 13.10 11.14
CA TYR A 417 -16.73 13.96 10.00
C TYR A 417 -18.03 14.70 10.30
N ASN A 418 -17.91 15.92 10.79
CA ASN A 418 -19.03 16.73 11.27
C ASN A 418 -19.69 17.57 10.16
N ARG A 419 -19.18 17.51 8.94
CA ARG A 419 -19.66 18.28 7.79
C ARG A 419 -19.73 17.41 6.54
N LYS A 420 -20.60 17.80 5.61
CA LYS A 420 -20.67 17.21 4.29
C LYS A 420 -19.37 17.45 3.52
N GLN A 421 -18.84 16.39 2.92
CA GLN A 421 -17.51 16.40 2.29
C GLN A 421 -17.55 16.61 0.78
N ASN A 422 -18.68 16.37 0.11
CA ASN A 422 -18.85 16.50 -1.35
C ASN A 422 -17.82 15.72 -2.18
N ASN A 423 -17.26 14.64 -1.61
CA ASN A 423 -16.28 13.76 -2.24
C ASN A 423 -16.47 12.32 -1.77
N GLN A 424 -15.54 11.44 -2.11
CA GLN A 424 -15.56 10.05 -1.68
C GLN A 424 -14.61 9.83 -0.51
N LEU A 425 -15.01 8.98 0.44
CA LEU A 425 -14.15 8.44 1.49
C LEU A 425 -13.62 7.07 1.07
N ARG A 426 -12.33 6.85 1.28
CA ARG A 426 -11.69 5.55 1.24
C ARG A 426 -11.01 5.31 2.57
N ILE A 427 -11.53 4.37 3.34
CA ILE A 427 -11.02 4.06 4.67
C ILE A 427 -10.25 2.74 4.65
N GLY A 428 -8.96 2.80 5.03
CA GLY A 428 -8.08 1.64 5.16
C GLY A 428 -8.07 1.07 6.56
N ASN A 429 -8.09 1.93 7.58
CA ASN A 429 -8.00 1.52 8.98
C ASN A 429 -8.62 2.55 9.91
N GLY A 430 -8.85 2.18 11.19
CA GLY A 430 -9.47 3.03 12.19
C GLY A 430 -10.97 3.25 11.99
N THR A 431 -11.50 4.31 12.59
CA THR A 431 -12.93 4.60 12.59
C THR A 431 -13.23 5.95 11.94
N ALA A 432 -14.14 5.95 10.97
CA ALA A 432 -14.76 7.16 10.43
C ALA A 432 -16.18 7.27 10.98
N VAL A 433 -16.45 8.30 11.78
CA VAL A 433 -17.80 8.59 12.28
C VAL A 433 -18.45 9.63 11.37
N LEU A 434 -19.58 9.28 10.78
CA LEU A 434 -20.28 10.12 9.81
C LEU A 434 -21.42 10.88 10.52
N ASN A 435 -21.15 12.13 10.91
CA ASN A 435 -22.05 12.94 11.76
C ASN A 435 -22.97 13.89 10.98
N ALA A 436 -22.88 13.94 9.66
CA ALA A 436 -23.68 14.81 8.83
C ALA A 436 -24.59 13.99 7.88
N GLU A 437 -25.70 14.58 7.47
CA GLU A 437 -26.53 14.00 6.40
C GLU A 437 -25.70 13.90 5.13
N ARG A 438 -25.68 12.69 4.51
CA ARG A 438 -24.90 12.39 3.32
C ARG A 438 -23.46 12.92 3.43
N THR A 439 -22.79 12.49 4.47
CA THR A 439 -21.42 12.98 4.81
C THR A 439 -20.47 12.86 3.62
N PHE A 440 -20.51 11.76 2.87
CA PHE A 440 -19.75 11.55 1.64
C PHE A 440 -20.65 11.13 0.48
N ASP A 441 -20.26 11.44 -0.74
CA ASP A 441 -20.96 10.98 -1.94
C ASP A 441 -20.85 9.45 -2.10
N LEU A 442 -19.73 8.88 -1.71
CA LEU A 442 -19.46 7.44 -1.76
C LEU A 442 -18.42 7.07 -0.69
N VAL A 443 -18.60 5.92 -0.07
CA VAL A 443 -17.72 5.38 0.98
C VAL A 443 -17.21 4.01 0.59
N TYR A 444 -15.89 3.83 0.58
CA TYR A 444 -15.23 2.55 0.36
C TYR A 444 -14.55 2.07 1.65
N LEU A 445 -14.93 0.89 2.11
CA LEU A 445 -14.18 0.11 3.10
C LEU A 445 -13.06 -0.64 2.34
N ALA A 446 -11.85 -0.07 2.35
CA ALA A 446 -10.78 -0.45 1.44
C ALA A 446 -9.86 -1.57 1.96
N ASN A 447 -9.83 -1.75 3.29
CA ASN A 447 -9.00 -2.77 3.93
C ASN A 447 -9.70 -3.26 5.20
N GLY A 448 -9.98 -4.50 5.35
CA GLY A 448 -10.76 -5.16 6.42
C GLY A 448 -10.63 -4.63 7.85
N LEU A 449 -9.73 -3.68 8.08
CA LEU A 449 -9.45 -3.02 9.36
C LEU A 449 -10.22 -1.69 9.55
N GLY A 450 -10.86 -1.16 8.50
CA GLY A 450 -11.61 0.09 8.56
C GLY A 450 -13.02 -0.09 9.11
N THR A 451 -13.48 0.85 9.93
CA THR A 451 -14.84 0.92 10.45
C THR A 451 -15.49 2.24 10.04
N VAL A 452 -16.65 2.16 9.44
CA VAL A 452 -17.56 3.30 9.24
C VAL A 452 -18.63 3.22 10.30
N LYS A 453 -18.78 4.26 11.11
CA LYS A 453 -19.78 4.37 12.17
C LYS A 453 -20.76 5.49 11.84
N LEU A 454 -22.06 5.20 11.95
CA LEU A 454 -23.10 6.22 11.74
C LEU A 454 -23.25 7.09 12.99
N GLY A 455 -23.05 8.39 12.83
CA GLY A 455 -23.37 9.40 13.82
C GLY A 455 -24.65 10.19 13.48
N HIS A 456 -25.22 9.94 12.28
CA HIS A 456 -26.44 10.55 11.79
C HIS A 456 -27.26 9.52 11.00
N GLU A 457 -28.58 9.49 11.17
CA GLU A 457 -29.47 8.50 10.55
C GLU A 457 -29.42 8.50 9.01
N LYS A 458 -29.18 9.67 8.39
CA LYS A 458 -29.09 9.85 6.93
C LYS A 458 -27.65 9.98 6.43
N ALA A 459 -26.64 9.54 7.21
CA ALA A 459 -25.24 9.71 6.82
C ALA A 459 -24.87 9.00 5.51
N LEU A 460 -25.51 7.85 5.21
CA LEU A 460 -25.29 7.05 4.01
C LEU A 460 -26.48 7.02 3.05
N ASN A 461 -27.66 7.48 3.47
CA ASN A 461 -28.90 7.40 2.71
C ASN A 461 -29.37 8.77 2.28
N GLU A 462 -29.80 8.88 1.04
CA GLU A 462 -30.59 9.98 0.53
C GLU A 462 -31.83 9.42 -0.17
N ASP A 463 -33.03 9.74 0.35
CA ASP A 463 -34.34 9.50 -0.25
C ASP A 463 -34.54 8.16 -0.97
N GLY A 464 -34.04 7.07 -0.37
CA GLY A 464 -34.16 5.72 -0.92
C GLY A 464 -33.25 5.44 -2.13
N ASN A 465 -32.40 6.35 -2.54
CA ASN A 465 -31.29 6.09 -3.46
C ASN A 465 -30.07 5.63 -2.66
N MET A 466 -29.81 4.39 -2.74
CA MET A 466 -28.87 3.65 -1.91
C MET A 466 -27.64 3.25 -2.64
N ASN A 467 -26.61 2.97 -1.90
CA ASN A 467 -25.33 2.39 -2.26
C ASN A 467 -24.22 3.40 -2.39
N ASN A 468 -24.18 4.33 -1.46
CA ASN A 468 -22.96 5.07 -1.26
C ASN A 468 -21.96 4.36 -0.32
N LEU A 469 -22.18 3.06 -0.02
CA LEU A 469 -21.23 2.22 0.72
C LEU A 469 -20.81 1.00 -0.11
N ILE A 470 -19.50 0.81 -0.25
CA ILE A 470 -18.91 -0.31 -0.97
C ILE A 470 -17.91 -1.02 -0.05
N PHE A 471 -18.13 -2.31 0.16
CA PHE A 471 -17.14 -3.23 0.73
C PHE A 471 -16.22 -3.69 -0.39
N THR A 472 -14.94 -3.36 -0.30
CA THR A 472 -13.95 -3.80 -1.28
C THR A 472 -13.47 -5.23 -1.01
N GLU A 473 -12.43 -5.66 -1.68
CA GLU A 473 -11.92 -7.03 -1.60
C GLU A 473 -11.63 -7.53 -0.18
N ARG A 474 -11.20 -6.67 0.72
CA ARG A 474 -10.88 -7.06 2.10
C ARG A 474 -11.99 -6.76 3.11
N GLY A 475 -13.08 -6.19 2.64
CA GLY A 475 -14.22 -5.87 3.47
C GLY A 475 -13.96 -4.72 4.44
N GLY A 476 -14.51 -4.82 5.63
CA GLY A 476 -14.46 -3.84 6.71
C GLY A 476 -15.73 -3.91 7.56
N THR A 477 -15.93 -2.92 8.43
CA THR A 477 -17.06 -2.88 9.36
C THR A 477 -17.93 -1.66 9.09
N LEU A 478 -19.24 -1.88 8.97
CA LEU A 478 -20.26 -0.84 9.13
C LEU A 478 -20.87 -0.98 10.52
N ASP A 479 -20.73 0.02 11.37
CA ASP A 479 -21.40 0.14 12.67
C ASP A 479 -22.57 1.11 12.49
N VAL A 480 -23.79 0.60 12.51
CA VAL A 480 -24.98 1.44 12.36
C VAL A 480 -25.33 2.21 13.63
N ASN A 481 -24.66 1.92 14.76
CA ASN A 481 -24.74 2.70 16.01
C ASN A 481 -26.17 2.97 16.46
N GLY A 482 -27.05 1.98 16.34
CA GLY A 482 -28.46 2.07 16.71
C GLY A 482 -29.37 2.82 15.72
N HIS A 483 -28.84 3.31 14.60
CA HIS A 483 -29.65 3.93 13.55
C HIS A 483 -30.27 2.90 12.64
N SER A 484 -31.47 3.16 12.16
CA SER A 484 -32.10 2.35 11.12
C SER A 484 -31.50 2.69 9.76
N LEU A 485 -31.16 1.65 9.00
CA LEU A 485 -30.56 1.79 7.68
C LEU A 485 -31.25 0.86 6.68
N SER A 486 -31.65 1.38 5.54
CA SER A 486 -32.26 0.61 4.47
C SER A 486 -31.37 0.63 3.23
N PHE A 487 -31.05 -0.54 2.70
CA PHE A 487 -30.26 -0.68 1.46
C PHE A 487 -31.09 -1.31 0.36
N LYS A 488 -31.13 -0.74 -0.83
CA LYS A 488 -31.66 -1.43 -2.03
C LYS A 488 -30.69 -2.52 -2.49
N ARG A 489 -29.39 -2.28 -2.33
CA ARG A 489 -28.31 -3.18 -2.72
C ARG A 489 -27.06 -2.87 -1.92
N ILE A 490 -26.37 -3.85 -1.43
CA ILE A 490 -25.01 -3.71 -0.91
C ILE A 490 -24.06 -4.14 -2.01
N ALA A 491 -23.24 -3.21 -2.48
CA ALA A 491 -22.17 -3.55 -3.39
C ALA A 491 -21.02 -4.18 -2.59
N THR A 492 -20.77 -5.44 -2.84
CA THR A 492 -19.63 -6.16 -2.27
C THR A 492 -18.98 -6.98 -3.37
N ASN A 493 -17.68 -6.88 -3.46
CA ASN A 493 -16.92 -7.72 -4.37
C ASN A 493 -16.45 -9.00 -3.69
N ILE A 494 -16.63 -9.13 -2.34
CA ILE A 494 -16.27 -10.32 -1.58
C ILE A 494 -17.02 -10.40 -0.25
N HIS A 495 -17.06 -11.62 0.32
CA HIS A 495 -17.82 -12.06 1.47
C HIS A 495 -17.26 -11.67 2.85
N LEU A 496 -16.56 -10.52 3.00
CA LEU A 496 -15.85 -10.14 4.22
C LEU A 496 -16.37 -8.87 4.91
N GLY A 497 -17.51 -8.34 4.48
CA GLY A 497 -18.12 -7.17 5.13
C GLY A 497 -18.80 -7.57 6.45
N ILE A 498 -18.62 -6.77 7.50
CA ILE A 498 -19.29 -6.91 8.80
C ILE A 498 -20.26 -5.75 8.95
N ILE A 499 -21.52 -6.06 9.27
CA ILE A 499 -22.51 -5.07 9.70
C ILE A 499 -22.75 -5.30 11.19
N LYS A 500 -22.45 -4.28 12.00
CA LYS A 500 -22.69 -4.27 13.43
C LYS A 500 -23.93 -3.42 13.70
N LEU A 501 -24.93 -4.03 14.35
CA LEU A 501 -26.19 -3.39 14.73
C LEU A 501 -26.03 -2.60 16.02
#